data_e47ecb7e5c2ef3223754526b35273fb0
#
_entry.id   e47ecb7e5c2ef3223754526b35273fb0
#
_cell.length_a   1.000
_cell.length_b   1.000
_cell.length_c   1.000
_cell.angle_alpha   90.00
_cell.angle_beta   90.00
_cell.angle_gamma   90.00
#
_symmetry.space_group_name_H-M   'P 1'
#
loop_
_entity.id
_entity.type
_entity.pdbx_description
1 polymer ?
#
loop_
_entity_poly.entity_id
_entity_poly.type
_entity_poly.pdbx_seq_one_letter_code
_entity_poly.pdbx_strand_id
1 'polypeptide(L)'
;SLIYKRTKLYRDAYNRLTTYVKFQPGQSAFGINYKDNKAQINNVLNTYRAFTEDGKFVVDSIVLRVTTALDGSYDKNYKLTEKRADAIKEYFVKSLSGEVNDANNVIKVEFGGEDWNTLANQIQQRNDIMNKTQILALLEGAIDPDETEAKIKKDFADDYKVIRDSV
;
A
#
# COMPACT_ATOMS: atom_id res chain seq x y z
N SER A 1 -6.22 40.46 -3.06
CA SER A 1 -7.69 40.46 -3.00
C SER A 1 -8.22 39.31 -2.16
N LEU A 2 -9.43 39.44 -1.68
CA LEU A 2 -10.11 38.37 -0.93
C LEU A 2 -10.25 37.08 -1.73
N ILE A 3 -10.43 37.19 -3.03
CA ILE A 3 -10.52 36.05 -3.95
C ILE A 3 -9.17 35.34 -4.05
N TYR A 4 -8.09 36.09 -4.13
CA TYR A 4 -6.74 35.54 -4.18
C TYR A 4 -6.36 34.84 -2.86
N LYS A 5 -6.72 35.41 -1.72
CA LYS A 5 -6.50 34.80 -0.40
C LYS A 5 -7.31 33.52 -0.23
N ARG A 6 -8.57 33.48 -0.71
CA ARG A 6 -9.37 32.25 -0.73
C ARG A 6 -8.74 31.17 -1.58
N THR A 7 -8.27 31.52 -2.76
CA THR A 7 -7.61 30.56 -3.64
C THR A 7 -6.34 30.00 -3.00
N LYS A 8 -5.59 30.82 -2.26
CA LYS A 8 -4.43 30.35 -1.49
C LYS A 8 -4.79 29.45 -0.30
N LEU A 9 -5.91 29.70 0.38
CA LEU A 9 -6.38 28.90 1.51
C LEU A 9 -6.83 27.50 1.07
N TYR A 10 -7.33 27.37 -0.15
CA TYR A 10 -7.72 26.08 -0.75
C TYR A 10 -6.61 25.49 -1.62
N ARG A 11 -5.42 26.03 -1.57
CA ARG A 11 -4.29 25.48 -2.27
C ARG A 11 -3.89 24.18 -1.60
N ASP A 12 -3.83 23.16 -2.40
CA ASP A 12 -3.32 21.82 -2.20
C ASP A 12 -2.51 21.62 -0.93
N ALA A 13 -3.18 21.43 0.18
CA ALA A 13 -2.52 20.79 1.31
C ALA A 13 -2.41 19.32 0.97
N TYR A 14 -1.20 18.89 0.74
CA TYR A 14 -0.88 17.54 0.38
C TYR A 14 -0.26 16.83 1.58
N ASN A 15 -0.97 15.86 2.11
CA ASN A 15 -0.43 15.00 3.16
C ASN A 15 -0.34 13.57 2.63
N ARG A 16 0.85 13.00 2.68
CA ARG A 16 1.10 11.64 2.27
C ARG A 16 1.34 10.77 3.49
N LEU A 17 0.48 9.78 3.67
CA LEU A 17 0.65 8.77 4.70
C LEU A 17 0.74 7.41 4.03
N THR A 18 1.82 6.70 4.30
CA THR A 18 2.02 5.33 3.82
C THR A 18 1.60 4.35 4.90
N THR A 19 0.78 3.40 4.54
CA THR A 19 0.36 2.32 5.42
C THR A 19 0.58 0.97 4.75
N TYR A 20 0.86 -0.05 5.55
CA TYR A 20 1.13 -1.40 5.07
C TYR A 20 0.12 -2.35 5.70
N VAL A 21 -0.93 -2.65 4.96
CA VAL A 21 -1.89 -3.68 5.38
C VAL A 21 -1.45 -5.05 4.89
N LYS A 22 -1.82 -6.07 5.64
CA LYS A 22 -1.41 -7.45 5.40
C LYS A 22 -2.61 -8.32 5.09
N PHE A 23 -2.39 -9.26 4.17
CA PHE A 23 -3.36 -10.28 3.82
C PHE A 23 -2.77 -11.66 4.12
N GLN A 24 -3.63 -12.60 4.42
CA GLN A 24 -3.19 -13.99 4.47
C GLN A 24 -2.67 -14.43 3.10
N PRO A 25 -1.62 -15.28 3.04
CA PRO A 25 -1.05 -15.73 1.76
C PRO A 25 -2.13 -16.26 0.81
N GLY A 26 -2.13 -15.78 -0.42
CA GLY A 26 -3.08 -16.19 -1.45
C GLY A 26 -4.51 -15.70 -1.27
N GLN A 27 -4.81 -14.94 -0.22
CA GLN A 27 -6.16 -14.47 0.08
C GLN A 27 -6.36 -13.01 -0.32
N SER A 28 -7.59 -12.68 -0.72
CA SER A 28 -7.98 -11.31 -1.05
C SER A 28 -8.95 -10.68 -0.05
N ALA A 29 -9.48 -11.46 0.87
CA ALA A 29 -10.33 -10.94 1.93
C ALA A 29 -9.52 -10.09 2.91
N PHE A 30 -10.00 -8.86 3.19
CA PHE A 30 -9.36 -7.97 4.14
C PHE A 30 -9.82 -8.29 5.56
N GLY A 31 -8.86 -8.66 6.42
CA GLY A 31 -9.11 -8.93 7.83
C GLY A 31 -8.57 -7.80 8.70
N ILE A 32 -9.45 -7.01 9.31
CA ILE A 32 -9.04 -5.90 10.20
C ILE A 32 -8.26 -6.39 11.42
N ASN A 33 -8.53 -7.59 11.89
CA ASN A 33 -7.86 -8.18 13.04
C ASN A 33 -6.63 -9.02 12.69
N TYR A 34 -6.31 -9.11 11.40
CA TYR A 34 -5.14 -9.85 10.96
C TYR A 34 -3.87 -9.04 11.19
N LYS A 35 -2.92 -9.60 11.92
CA LYS A 35 -1.66 -8.96 12.30
C LYS A 35 -1.90 -7.53 12.85
N ASP A 36 -1.20 -6.55 12.36
CA ASP A 36 -1.30 -5.15 12.80
C ASP A 36 -2.24 -4.30 11.94
N ASN A 37 -3.10 -4.90 11.15
CA ASN A 37 -3.99 -4.17 10.23
C ASN A 37 -4.83 -3.12 10.94
N LYS A 38 -5.39 -3.45 12.10
CA LYS A 38 -6.23 -2.51 12.86
C LYS A 38 -5.47 -1.24 13.23
N ALA A 39 -4.22 -1.37 13.71
CA ALA A 39 -3.38 -0.23 14.04
C ALA A 39 -3.04 0.59 12.80
N GLN A 40 -2.72 -0.06 11.68
CA GLN A 40 -2.43 0.60 10.42
C GLN A 40 -3.63 1.38 9.88
N ILE A 41 -4.80 0.78 9.86
CA ILE A 41 -6.02 1.43 9.38
C ILE A 41 -6.44 2.57 10.32
N ASN A 42 -6.40 2.37 11.64
CA ASN A 42 -6.72 3.42 12.59
C ASN A 42 -5.79 4.64 12.46
N ASN A 43 -4.52 4.41 12.18
CA ASN A 43 -3.58 5.50 11.92
C ASN A 43 -4.00 6.33 10.71
N VAL A 44 -4.41 5.71 9.62
CA VAL A 44 -4.92 6.39 8.44
C VAL A 44 -6.20 7.18 8.75
N LEU A 45 -7.16 6.54 9.40
CA LEU A 45 -8.44 7.18 9.75
C LEU A 45 -8.25 8.35 10.71
N ASN A 46 -7.41 8.20 11.71
CA ASN A 46 -7.14 9.26 12.69
C ASN A 46 -6.41 10.43 12.04
N THR A 47 -5.47 10.17 11.14
CA THR A 47 -4.77 11.21 10.39
C THR A 47 -5.74 11.97 9.49
N TYR A 48 -6.63 11.27 8.78
CA TYR A 48 -7.67 11.89 7.98
C TYR A 48 -8.58 12.78 8.84
N ARG A 49 -9.06 12.28 9.97
CA ARG A 49 -9.96 13.01 10.87
C ARG A 49 -9.28 14.24 11.46
N ALA A 50 -8.02 14.11 11.91
CA ALA A 50 -7.26 15.25 12.42
C ALA A 50 -7.05 16.32 11.34
N PHE A 51 -6.83 15.91 10.09
CA PHE A 51 -6.65 16.82 8.96
C PHE A 51 -7.92 17.58 8.58
N THR A 52 -9.09 16.99 8.80
CA THR A 52 -10.39 17.56 8.44
C THR A 52 -11.16 18.18 9.62
N GLU A 53 -10.69 17.99 10.84
CA GLU A 53 -11.41 18.31 12.08
C GLU A 53 -11.86 19.78 12.19
N ASP A 54 -11.01 20.69 11.79
CA ASP A 54 -11.28 22.13 11.92
C ASP A 54 -11.93 22.77 10.69
N GLY A 55 -12.27 21.98 9.70
CA GLY A 55 -12.91 22.46 8.46
C GLY A 55 -12.02 23.30 7.55
N LYS A 56 -10.72 23.42 7.84
CA LYS A 56 -9.77 24.18 7.02
C LYS A 56 -9.44 23.51 5.69
N PHE A 57 -9.59 22.20 5.64
CA PHE A 57 -9.24 21.41 4.47
C PHE A 57 -10.45 20.62 3.99
N VAL A 58 -10.63 20.61 2.69
CA VAL A 58 -11.57 19.71 1.99
C VAL A 58 -10.75 18.66 1.27
N VAL A 59 -11.06 17.40 1.51
CA VAL A 59 -10.38 16.29 0.87
C VAL A 59 -11.04 16.01 -0.48
N ASP A 60 -10.31 16.21 -1.57
CA ASP A 60 -10.79 15.91 -2.92
C ASP A 60 -10.71 14.42 -3.25
N SER A 61 -9.66 13.77 -2.77
CA SER A 61 -9.47 12.35 -3.00
C SER A 61 -8.63 11.71 -1.91
N ILE A 62 -8.91 10.44 -1.66
CA ILE A 62 -8.10 9.56 -0.83
C ILE A 62 -7.59 8.46 -1.75
N VAL A 63 -6.28 8.33 -1.86
CA VAL A 63 -5.66 7.34 -2.75
C VAL A 63 -5.10 6.20 -1.91
N LEU A 64 -5.61 5.01 -2.17
CA LEU A 64 -5.13 3.77 -1.56
C LEU A 64 -4.21 3.06 -2.55
N ARG A 65 -2.99 2.81 -2.15
CA ARG A 65 -2.03 2.06 -2.95
C ARG A 65 -1.88 0.65 -2.39
N VAL A 66 -2.12 -0.34 -3.24
CA VAL A 66 -2.08 -1.76 -2.87
C VAL A 66 -1.05 -2.49 -3.70
N THR A 67 -0.20 -3.23 -3.03
CA THR A 67 0.78 -4.12 -3.64
C THR A 67 0.57 -5.53 -3.15
N THR A 68 1.13 -6.51 -3.84
CA THR A 68 1.02 -7.91 -3.48
C THR A 68 2.36 -8.48 -3.01
N ALA A 69 2.28 -9.61 -2.30
CA ALA A 69 3.46 -10.35 -1.89
C ALA A 69 4.21 -10.95 -3.08
N LEU A 70 5.50 -11.15 -2.88
CA LEU A 70 6.39 -11.78 -3.85
C LEU A 70 6.19 -13.30 -3.82
N ASP A 71 5.19 -13.81 -4.51
CA ASP A 71 4.94 -15.26 -4.65
C ASP A 71 3.97 -15.54 -5.81
N GLY A 72 4.22 -16.59 -6.58
CA GLY A 72 3.45 -16.96 -7.76
C GLY A 72 3.82 -16.18 -9.01
N SER A 73 3.02 -16.28 -10.05
CA SER A 73 3.26 -15.55 -11.30
C SER A 73 2.84 -14.09 -11.19
N TYR A 74 3.45 -13.24 -11.99
CA TYR A 74 3.11 -11.82 -12.08
C TYR A 74 1.62 -11.60 -12.36
N ASP A 75 1.04 -12.34 -13.31
CA ASP A 75 -0.39 -12.21 -13.63
C ASP A 75 -1.29 -12.59 -12.47
N LYS A 76 -0.95 -13.66 -11.75
CA LYS A 76 -1.67 -14.08 -10.54
C LYS A 76 -1.60 -13.01 -9.46
N ASN A 77 -0.41 -12.48 -9.22
CA ASN A 77 -0.19 -11.44 -8.22
C ASN A 77 -0.92 -10.14 -8.58
N TYR A 78 -0.94 -9.79 -9.85
CA TYR A 78 -1.65 -8.60 -10.33
C TYR A 78 -3.16 -8.72 -10.07
N LYS A 79 -3.77 -9.86 -10.42
CA LYS A 79 -5.19 -10.12 -10.18
C LYS A 79 -5.52 -10.15 -8.69
N LEU A 80 -4.63 -10.74 -7.88
CA LEU A 80 -4.79 -10.77 -6.43
C LEU A 80 -4.73 -9.37 -5.84
N THR A 81 -3.80 -8.54 -6.30
CA THR A 81 -3.66 -7.16 -5.88
C THR A 81 -4.90 -6.33 -6.22
N GLU A 82 -5.48 -6.55 -7.39
CA GLU A 82 -6.72 -5.89 -7.79
C GLU A 82 -7.87 -6.21 -6.82
N LYS A 83 -8.05 -7.49 -6.49
CA LYS A 83 -9.08 -7.92 -5.53
C LYS A 83 -8.81 -7.38 -4.12
N ARG A 84 -7.56 -7.35 -3.71
CA ARG A 84 -7.14 -6.78 -2.43
C ARG A 84 -7.42 -5.27 -2.37
N ALA A 85 -7.15 -4.57 -3.45
CA ALA A 85 -7.45 -3.15 -3.57
C ALA A 85 -8.95 -2.88 -3.42
N ASP A 86 -9.78 -3.68 -4.08
CA ASP A 86 -11.25 -3.58 -3.98
C ASP A 86 -11.73 -3.82 -2.54
N ALA A 87 -11.19 -4.81 -1.86
CA ALA A 87 -11.54 -5.13 -0.48
C ALA A 87 -11.17 -4.00 0.50
N ILE A 88 -10.00 -3.40 0.31
CA ILE A 88 -9.56 -2.24 1.12
C ILE A 88 -10.45 -1.03 0.82
N LYS A 89 -10.73 -0.75 -0.45
CA LYS A 89 -11.64 0.34 -0.83
C LYS A 89 -13.01 0.18 -0.16
N GLU A 90 -13.59 -1.01 -0.23
CA GLU A 90 -14.88 -1.29 0.40
C GLU A 90 -14.84 -1.02 1.90
N TYR A 91 -13.77 -1.42 2.58
CA TYR A 91 -13.61 -1.18 4.00
C TYR A 91 -13.56 0.33 4.32
N PHE A 92 -12.77 1.10 3.59
CA PHE A 92 -12.67 2.55 3.80
C PHE A 92 -13.97 3.28 3.44
N VAL A 93 -14.65 2.88 2.38
CA VAL A 93 -15.96 3.46 2.02
C VAL A 93 -16.96 3.25 3.14
N LYS A 94 -17.04 2.06 3.70
CA LYS A 94 -17.92 1.77 4.84
C LYS A 94 -17.53 2.56 6.09
N SER A 95 -16.24 2.67 6.37
CA SER A 95 -15.75 3.37 7.56
C SER A 95 -15.97 4.88 7.49
N LEU A 96 -15.94 5.47 6.32
CA LEU A 96 -16.01 6.92 6.10
C LEU A 96 -17.34 7.39 5.52
N SER A 97 -18.30 6.51 5.28
CA SER A 97 -19.56 6.85 4.61
C SER A 97 -20.39 7.92 5.35
N GLY A 98 -20.26 8.00 6.67
CA GLY A 98 -20.92 9.02 7.48
C GLY A 98 -20.16 10.37 7.55
N GLU A 99 -18.90 10.39 7.13
CA GLU A 99 -18.01 11.54 7.25
C GLU A 99 -17.65 12.17 5.89
N VAL A 100 -17.62 11.37 4.85
CA VAL A 100 -17.22 11.78 3.50
C VAL A 100 -18.40 11.67 2.56
N ASN A 101 -18.82 12.79 1.98
CA ASN A 101 -19.80 12.77 0.93
C ASN A 101 -19.23 12.07 -0.30
N ASP A 102 -20.02 11.18 -0.92
CA ASP A 102 -19.63 10.47 -2.12
C ASP A 102 -18.32 9.66 -1.95
N ALA A 103 -18.21 8.97 -0.81
CA ALA A 103 -16.99 8.24 -0.44
C ALA A 103 -16.51 7.28 -1.53
N ASN A 104 -17.43 6.65 -2.26
CA ASN A 104 -17.08 5.71 -3.32
C ASN A 104 -16.29 6.36 -4.47
N ASN A 105 -16.55 7.63 -4.77
CA ASN A 105 -15.83 8.37 -5.80
C ASN A 105 -14.60 9.11 -5.24
N VAL A 106 -14.65 9.52 -3.99
CA VAL A 106 -13.53 10.21 -3.32
C VAL A 106 -12.38 9.26 -3.05
N ILE A 107 -12.68 8.01 -2.67
CA ILE A 107 -11.67 7.00 -2.40
C ILE A 107 -11.27 6.32 -3.70
N LYS A 108 -10.03 6.55 -4.11
CA LYS A 108 -9.44 5.99 -5.33
C LYS A 108 -8.45 4.90 -4.96
N VAL A 109 -8.36 3.90 -5.80
CA VAL A 109 -7.44 2.78 -5.61
C VAL A 109 -6.44 2.77 -6.74
N GLU A 110 -5.17 2.73 -6.38
CA GLU A 110 -4.06 2.46 -7.28
C GLU A 110 -3.46 1.10 -6.95
N PHE A 111 -3.27 0.27 -7.94
CA PHE A 111 -2.61 -1.02 -7.80
C PHE A 111 -1.70 -1.26 -8.99
N GLY A 112 -0.70 -2.10 -8.83
CA GLY A 112 0.30 -2.31 -9.86
C GLY A 112 0.86 -3.72 -9.91
N GLY A 113 0.23 -4.67 -9.23
CA GLY A 113 0.81 -6.00 -9.07
C GLY A 113 1.98 -5.96 -8.09
N GLU A 114 3.14 -6.42 -8.49
CA GLU A 114 4.34 -6.41 -7.66
C GLU A 114 5.02 -5.04 -7.70
N ASP A 115 5.29 -4.48 -6.53
CA ASP A 115 6.00 -3.20 -6.40
C ASP A 115 7.44 -3.46 -5.93
N TRP A 116 8.35 -3.58 -6.89
CA TRP A 116 9.75 -3.85 -6.65
C TRP A 116 10.47 -2.72 -5.92
N ASN A 117 10.08 -1.48 -6.15
CA ASN A 117 10.70 -0.33 -5.48
C ASN A 117 10.33 -0.29 -4.00
N THR A 118 9.06 -0.50 -3.68
CA THR A 118 8.61 -0.59 -2.28
C THR A 118 9.26 -1.77 -1.58
N LEU A 119 9.32 -2.92 -2.23
CA LEU A 119 9.98 -4.10 -1.70
C LEU A 119 11.47 -3.85 -1.44
N ALA A 120 12.18 -3.24 -2.38
CA ALA A 120 13.59 -2.90 -2.23
C ALA A 120 13.83 -1.98 -1.03
N ASN A 121 12.98 -0.96 -0.86
CA ASN A 121 13.07 -0.05 0.29
C ASN A 121 12.83 -0.76 1.62
N GLN A 122 11.87 -1.67 1.68
CA GLN A 122 11.62 -2.48 2.87
C GLN A 122 12.80 -3.39 3.20
N ILE A 123 13.36 -4.07 2.20
CA ILE A 123 14.53 -4.95 2.36
C ILE A 123 15.74 -4.14 2.87
N GLN A 124 15.96 -2.95 2.32
CA GLN A 124 17.08 -2.11 2.70
C GLN A 124 17.08 -1.74 4.19
N GLN A 125 15.90 -1.61 4.78
CA GLN A 125 15.74 -1.25 6.19
C GLN A 125 15.78 -2.45 7.14
N ARG A 126 15.80 -3.67 6.62
CA ARG A 126 15.78 -4.89 7.44
C ARG A 126 17.17 -5.39 7.75
N ASN A 127 17.31 -6.02 8.92
CA ASN A 127 18.58 -6.64 9.38
C ASN A 127 18.55 -8.16 9.36
N ASP A 128 17.41 -8.77 9.02
CA ASP A 128 17.19 -10.22 9.05
C ASP A 128 17.35 -10.90 7.68
N ILE A 129 17.84 -10.16 6.68
CA ILE A 129 18.08 -10.67 5.33
C ILE A 129 19.59 -10.82 5.14
N MET A 130 20.06 -12.07 5.05
CA MET A 130 21.48 -12.38 4.99
C MET A 130 22.16 -11.89 3.72
N ASN A 131 21.51 -12.09 2.57
CA ASN A 131 22.07 -11.74 1.25
C ASN A 131 21.44 -10.46 0.70
N LYS A 132 21.28 -9.49 1.55
CA LYS A 132 20.58 -8.22 1.27
C LYS A 132 21.14 -7.50 0.05
N THR A 133 22.46 -7.33 -0.04
CA THR A 133 23.10 -6.59 -1.14
C THR A 133 22.87 -7.29 -2.48
N GLN A 134 22.98 -8.62 -2.51
CA GLN A 134 22.77 -9.40 -3.73
C GLN A 134 21.32 -9.36 -4.18
N ILE A 135 20.38 -9.45 -3.25
CA ILE A 135 18.93 -9.40 -3.54
C ILE A 135 18.55 -8.01 -4.04
N LEU A 136 19.04 -6.94 -3.41
CA LEU A 136 18.79 -5.57 -3.86
C LEU A 136 19.32 -5.33 -5.27
N ALA A 137 20.49 -5.87 -5.60
CA ALA A 137 21.04 -5.78 -6.95
C ALA A 137 20.17 -6.48 -7.98
N LEU A 138 19.60 -7.63 -7.66
CA LEU A 138 18.66 -8.33 -8.55
C LEU A 138 17.37 -7.54 -8.75
N LEU A 139 16.83 -6.92 -7.73
CA LEU A 139 15.62 -6.10 -7.82
C LEU A 139 15.87 -4.84 -8.65
N GLU A 140 17.00 -4.19 -8.49
CA GLU A 140 17.36 -3.00 -9.25
C GLU A 140 17.48 -3.28 -10.75
N GLY A 141 18.03 -4.43 -11.12
CA GLY A 141 18.19 -4.86 -12.51
C GLY A 141 16.99 -5.63 -13.09
N ALA A 142 15.87 -5.72 -12.36
CA ALA A 142 14.74 -6.54 -12.76
C ALA A 142 14.05 -6.00 -14.02
N ILE A 143 13.99 -6.85 -15.05
CA ILE A 143 13.25 -6.59 -16.30
C ILE A 143 11.99 -7.47 -16.33
N ASP A 144 12.14 -8.75 -16.00
CA ASP A 144 11.05 -9.71 -15.91
C ASP A 144 10.80 -10.07 -14.45
N PRO A 145 9.65 -9.69 -13.88
CA PRO A 145 9.33 -9.96 -12.47
C PRO A 145 9.34 -11.45 -12.12
N ASP A 146 8.78 -12.29 -12.96
CA ASP A 146 8.70 -13.74 -12.70
C ASP A 146 10.08 -14.40 -12.72
N GLU A 147 10.93 -14.00 -13.63
CA GLU A 147 12.32 -14.50 -13.72
C GLU A 147 13.14 -14.05 -12.51
N THR A 148 13.00 -12.79 -12.12
CA THR A 148 13.70 -12.23 -10.95
C THR A 148 13.27 -12.93 -9.67
N GLU A 149 11.96 -13.13 -9.48
CA GLU A 149 11.42 -13.86 -8.34
C GLU A 149 11.95 -15.30 -8.29
N ALA A 150 11.91 -16.00 -9.41
CA ALA A 150 12.40 -17.38 -9.51
C ALA A 150 13.89 -17.46 -9.15
N LYS A 151 14.69 -16.49 -9.54
CA LYS A 151 16.10 -16.42 -9.23
C LYS A 151 16.35 -16.19 -7.74
N ILE A 152 15.64 -15.26 -7.12
CA ILE A 152 15.73 -15.02 -5.67
C ILE A 152 15.33 -16.27 -4.89
N LYS A 153 14.24 -16.90 -5.29
CA LYS A 153 13.73 -18.13 -4.66
C LYS A 153 14.73 -19.28 -4.78
N LYS A 154 15.42 -19.39 -5.91
CA LYS A 154 16.41 -20.44 -6.14
C LYS A 154 17.72 -20.18 -5.41
N ASP A 155 18.27 -18.98 -5.55
CA ASP A 155 19.64 -18.68 -5.08
C ASP A 155 19.66 -18.21 -3.62
N PHE A 156 18.56 -17.66 -3.12
CA PHE A 156 18.42 -17.09 -1.78
C PHE A 156 17.15 -17.61 -1.08
N ALA A 157 16.97 -18.92 -1.05
CA ALA A 157 15.73 -19.55 -0.60
C ALA A 157 15.32 -19.15 0.82
N ASP A 158 16.28 -19.07 1.74
CA ASP A 158 15.99 -18.70 3.13
C ASP A 158 15.57 -17.25 3.25
N ASP A 159 16.27 -16.35 2.56
CA ASP A 159 15.91 -14.93 2.51
C ASP A 159 14.57 -14.71 1.80
N TYR A 160 14.30 -15.44 0.72
CA TYR A 160 13.02 -15.40 0.04
C TYR A 160 11.86 -15.72 0.97
N LYS A 161 12.01 -16.75 1.79
CA LYS A 161 10.99 -17.11 2.78
C LYS A 161 10.76 -16.01 3.80
N VAL A 162 11.82 -15.40 4.31
CA VAL A 162 11.72 -14.27 5.26
C VAL A 162 11.00 -13.09 4.62
N ILE A 163 11.32 -12.75 3.38
CA ILE A 163 10.68 -11.67 2.64
C ILE A 163 9.20 -11.97 2.42
N ARG A 164 8.89 -13.17 1.93
CA ARG A 164 7.50 -13.60 1.66
C ARG A 164 6.63 -13.55 2.91
N ASP A 165 7.12 -14.07 4.04
CA ASP A 165 6.35 -14.17 5.27
C ASP A 165 6.12 -12.82 5.96
N SER A 166 6.82 -11.78 5.53
CA SER A 166 6.74 -10.43 6.11
C SER A 166 5.89 -9.43 5.33
N VAL A 167 5.45 -9.80 4.15
CA VAL A 167 4.71 -8.89 3.25
C VAL A 167 3.21 -9.14 3.26
#